data_759f4e82737171c0585bf876d9b9a42c
#
_entry.id   759f4e82737171c0585bf876d9b9a42c
#
_cell.length_a   1.000
_cell.length_b   1.000
_cell.length_c   1.000
_cell.angle_alpha   90.00
_cell.angle_beta   90.00
_cell.angle_gamma   90.00
#
_symmetry.space_group_name_H-M   'P 1'
#
loop_
_entity.id
_entity.type
_entity.pdbx_description
1 polymer ?
#
loop_
_entity_poly.entity_id
_entity_poly.type
_entity_poly.pdbx_seq_one_letter_code
_entity_poly.pdbx_strand_id
1 'polypeptide(L)'
;EQLKLLKQAGHTIIFISHKLNEVKYLCDRITIIRHGRTVGAYAAADVSESDISRLMVGTDVELKIHKDPANPKAVVLSVQDLVTYNEAGKKTLNGVSFTVREGEIVGICGVEGNGQRAIINMITGFGQGGSGDITVNGRDIRSMSIRQLRDEGMVHVPEDRMAMGVAKDMSIRENLMADKISLPQYNKKFTLNDETINRDTNQWIKDFDILCADSSQLVGMLSGGNIQKVVVARELTSHTKLIV
;
A
#
# COMPACT_ATOMS: atom_id res chain seq x y z
N GLU A 1 13.26 25.45 4.25
CA GLU A 1 13.95 26.69 4.67
C GLU A 1 15.10 27.06 3.72
N GLN A 2 15.99 26.13 3.34
CA GLN A 2 17.12 26.42 2.44
C GLN A 2 16.69 27.00 1.09
N LEU A 3 15.61 26.53 0.47
CA LEU A 3 15.11 27.09 -0.79
C LEU A 3 14.61 28.54 -0.62
N LYS A 4 14.09 28.93 0.55
CA LYS A 4 13.74 30.33 0.82
C LYS A 4 14.97 31.23 0.91
N LEU A 5 16.04 30.75 1.50
CA LEU A 5 17.30 31.50 1.57
C LEU A 5 17.89 31.71 0.16
N LEU A 6 17.85 30.70 -0.69
CA LEU A 6 18.26 30.82 -2.08
C LEU A 6 17.39 31.84 -2.86
N LYS A 7 16.08 31.81 -2.65
CA LYS A 7 15.17 32.81 -3.22
C LYS A 7 15.51 34.24 -2.76
N GLN A 8 15.75 34.43 -1.46
CA GLN A 8 16.16 35.72 -0.90
C GLN A 8 17.52 36.19 -1.44
N ALA A 9 18.40 35.26 -1.78
CA ALA A 9 19.68 35.55 -2.42
C ALA A 9 19.56 35.87 -3.94
N GLY A 10 18.32 35.94 -4.47
CA GLY A 10 18.04 36.32 -5.87
C GLY A 10 17.99 35.16 -6.86
N HIS A 11 18.04 33.92 -6.38
CA HIS A 11 17.92 32.75 -7.27
C HIS A 11 16.47 32.52 -7.73
N THR A 12 16.30 32.19 -9.01
CA THR A 12 15.05 31.75 -9.59
C THR A 12 14.95 30.21 -9.45
N ILE A 13 13.83 29.72 -8.90
CA ILE A 13 13.65 28.29 -8.59
C ILE A 13 12.41 27.78 -9.30
N ILE A 14 12.54 26.66 -10.02
CA ILE A 14 11.42 25.86 -10.50
C ILE A 14 11.30 24.68 -9.55
N PHE A 15 10.15 24.59 -8.83
CA PHE A 15 9.90 23.56 -7.84
C PHE A 15 8.74 22.68 -8.30
N ILE A 16 8.98 21.37 -8.41
CA ILE A 16 7.97 20.38 -8.82
C ILE A 16 7.64 19.52 -7.62
N SER A 17 6.40 19.56 -7.16
CA SER A 17 5.93 18.78 -6.02
C SER A 17 4.43 18.54 -6.12
N HIS A 18 3.97 17.45 -5.50
CA HIS A 18 2.56 17.15 -5.26
C HIS A 18 2.13 17.45 -3.82
N LYS A 19 3.06 17.89 -2.97
CA LYS A 19 2.79 18.29 -1.58
C LYS A 19 2.34 19.74 -1.53
N LEU A 20 1.03 19.93 -1.43
CA LEU A 20 0.39 21.24 -1.58
C LEU A 20 0.85 22.26 -0.54
N ASN A 21 1.05 21.83 0.71
CA ASN A 21 1.58 22.67 1.79
C ASN A 21 2.97 23.23 1.46
N GLU A 22 3.87 22.41 0.87
CA GLU A 22 5.19 22.86 0.45
C GLU A 22 5.11 23.87 -0.70
N VAL A 23 4.26 23.60 -1.68
CA VAL A 23 4.01 24.46 -2.84
C VAL A 23 3.45 25.81 -2.39
N LYS A 24 2.44 25.81 -1.53
CA LYS A 24 1.83 27.02 -0.95
C LYS A 24 2.82 27.85 -0.13
N TYR A 25 3.69 27.16 0.61
CA TYR A 25 4.67 27.81 1.49
C TYR A 25 5.83 28.47 0.73
N LEU A 26 6.23 27.88 -0.41
CA LEU A 26 7.48 28.24 -1.09
C LEU A 26 7.27 29.07 -2.35
N CYS A 27 6.24 28.75 -3.14
CA CYS A 27 6.06 29.27 -4.49
C CYS A 27 5.31 30.60 -4.51
N ASP A 28 5.66 31.49 -5.45
CA ASP A 28 4.90 32.72 -5.74
C ASP A 28 3.78 32.44 -6.74
N ARG A 29 4.07 31.56 -7.73
CA ARG A 29 3.15 31.20 -8.79
C ARG A 29 3.12 29.69 -8.96
N ILE A 30 1.95 29.15 -9.21
CA ILE A 30 1.69 27.73 -9.37
C ILE A 30 1.13 27.50 -10.77
N THR A 31 1.77 26.61 -11.53
CA THR A 31 1.25 26.12 -12.82
C THR A 31 0.81 24.67 -12.63
N ILE A 32 -0.45 24.38 -12.90
CA ILE A 32 -1.04 23.06 -12.75
C ILE A 32 -1.01 22.34 -14.08
N ILE A 33 -0.46 21.13 -14.10
CA ILE A 33 -0.37 20.25 -15.27
C ILE A 33 -1.18 18.99 -15.01
N ARG A 34 -2.03 18.61 -15.98
CA ARG A 34 -2.80 17.37 -15.95
C ARG A 34 -2.86 16.78 -17.35
N HIS A 35 -2.59 15.47 -17.47
CA HIS A 35 -2.54 14.75 -18.76
C HIS A 35 -1.66 15.45 -19.82
N GLY A 36 -0.51 15.97 -19.42
CA GLY A 36 0.43 16.64 -20.31
C GLY A 36 0.01 18.05 -20.78
N ARG A 37 -1.09 18.61 -20.21
CA ARG A 37 -1.61 19.95 -20.57
C ARG A 37 -1.63 20.85 -19.35
N THR A 38 -1.35 22.13 -19.56
CA THR A 38 -1.55 23.17 -18.53
C THR A 38 -3.05 23.38 -18.29
N VAL A 39 -3.49 23.18 -17.06
CA VAL A 39 -4.86 23.46 -16.62
C VAL A 39 -5.03 24.93 -16.28
N GLY A 40 -4.02 25.56 -15.69
CA GLY A 40 -4.00 26.97 -15.35
C GLY A 40 -2.72 27.38 -14.65
N ALA A 41 -2.50 28.70 -14.57
CA ALA A 41 -1.42 29.32 -13.80
C ALA A 41 -2.02 30.37 -12.86
N TYR A 42 -1.66 30.30 -11.59
CA TYR A 42 -2.26 31.07 -10.50
C TYR A 42 -1.19 31.69 -9.62
N ALA A 43 -1.43 32.85 -9.01
CA ALA A 43 -0.63 33.28 -7.88
C ALA A 43 -0.90 32.32 -6.69
N ALA A 44 0.16 31.94 -5.97
CA ALA A 44 0.01 30.98 -4.89
C ALA A 44 -0.91 31.52 -3.76
N ALA A 45 -1.00 32.85 -3.60
CA ALA A 45 -1.90 33.47 -2.65
C ALA A 45 -3.39 33.29 -2.99
N ASP A 46 -3.73 33.23 -4.29
CA ASP A 46 -5.10 33.29 -4.79
C ASP A 46 -5.81 31.95 -4.86
N VAL A 47 -5.11 30.83 -4.63
CA VAL A 47 -5.69 29.49 -4.70
C VAL A 47 -5.51 28.74 -3.39
N SER A 48 -6.54 28.05 -2.93
CA SER A 48 -6.47 27.16 -1.76
C SER A 48 -5.85 25.81 -2.11
N GLU A 49 -5.42 25.06 -1.10
CA GLU A 49 -4.96 23.66 -1.30
C GLU A 49 -6.07 22.78 -1.91
N SER A 50 -7.32 23.02 -1.52
CA SER A 50 -8.48 22.33 -2.08
C SER A 50 -8.67 22.63 -3.57
N ASP A 51 -8.53 23.92 -3.98
CA ASP A 51 -8.62 24.30 -5.38
C ASP A 51 -7.51 23.67 -6.21
N ILE A 52 -6.27 23.70 -5.71
CA ILE A 52 -5.12 23.07 -6.38
C ILE A 52 -5.38 21.58 -6.54
N SER A 53 -5.82 20.89 -5.48
CA SER A 53 -6.13 19.45 -5.52
C SER A 53 -7.20 19.15 -6.57
N ARG A 54 -8.31 19.89 -6.56
CA ARG A 54 -9.39 19.75 -7.54
C ARG A 54 -8.92 19.95 -8.98
N LEU A 55 -8.10 20.97 -9.21
CA LEU A 55 -7.55 21.25 -10.55
C LEU A 55 -6.56 20.18 -11.02
N MET A 56 -5.77 19.62 -10.10
CA MET A 56 -4.81 18.52 -10.39
C MET A 56 -5.52 17.22 -10.74
N VAL A 57 -6.54 16.85 -9.97
CA VAL A 57 -7.25 15.56 -10.11
C VAL A 57 -8.39 15.68 -11.14
N GLY A 58 -9.07 16.82 -11.19
CA GLY A 58 -10.18 17.08 -12.12
C GLY A 58 -11.56 16.79 -11.55
N THR A 59 -11.63 16.30 -10.32
CA THR A 59 -12.85 16.06 -9.54
C THR A 59 -12.68 16.64 -8.15
N ASP A 60 -13.79 16.90 -7.47
CA ASP A 60 -13.72 17.28 -6.05
C ASP A 60 -13.10 16.13 -5.24
N VAL A 61 -11.97 16.44 -4.60
CA VAL A 61 -11.27 15.48 -3.72
C VAL A 61 -11.67 15.80 -2.29
N GLU A 62 -12.39 14.90 -1.67
CA GLU A 62 -12.70 15.01 -0.26
C GLU A 62 -11.42 14.75 0.56
N LEU A 63 -10.79 15.82 1.04
CA LEU A 63 -9.55 15.76 1.82
C LEU A 63 -9.77 15.25 3.26
N LYS A 64 -11.03 15.19 3.69
CA LYS A 64 -11.42 14.66 5.00
C LYS A 64 -12.17 13.35 4.83
N ILE A 65 -11.58 12.29 5.32
CA ILE A 65 -12.26 11.01 5.39
C ILE A 65 -13.25 11.05 6.56
N HIS A 66 -14.54 10.99 6.25
CA HIS A 66 -15.56 10.74 7.27
C HIS A 66 -15.53 9.27 7.63
N LYS A 67 -15.13 8.97 8.85
CA LYS A 67 -15.05 7.62 9.38
C LYS A 67 -15.97 7.50 10.60
N ASP A 68 -16.81 6.49 10.59
CA ASP A 68 -17.59 6.15 11.78
C ASP A 68 -16.66 5.75 12.94
N PRO A 69 -17.08 5.96 14.20
CA PRO A 69 -16.35 5.51 15.36
C PRO A 69 -16.00 4.03 15.24
N ALA A 70 -14.75 3.67 15.53
CA ALA A 70 -14.36 2.27 15.55
C ALA A 70 -15.16 1.48 16.61
N ASN A 71 -15.58 0.27 16.26
CA ASN A 71 -16.19 -0.70 17.19
C ASN A 71 -15.33 -1.97 17.24
N PRO A 72 -14.19 -1.94 17.94
CA PRO A 72 -13.26 -3.07 18.01
C PRO A 72 -13.89 -4.27 18.70
N LYS A 73 -13.75 -5.46 18.07
CA LYS A 73 -14.30 -6.71 18.59
C LYS A 73 -13.20 -7.60 19.18
N ALA A 74 -13.15 -8.86 18.74
CA ALA A 74 -12.15 -9.84 19.19
C ALA A 74 -10.73 -9.45 18.74
N VAL A 75 -9.71 -9.92 19.49
CA VAL A 75 -8.31 -9.77 19.09
C VAL A 75 -8.02 -10.68 17.91
N VAL A 76 -7.55 -10.09 16.82
CA VAL A 76 -7.15 -10.80 15.58
C VAL A 76 -5.64 -11.03 15.57
N LEU A 77 -4.86 -10.03 15.94
CA LEU A 77 -3.39 -10.12 16.04
C LEU A 77 -2.97 -9.80 17.47
N SER A 78 -2.11 -10.66 18.05
CA SER A 78 -1.41 -10.36 19.30
C SER A 78 0.08 -10.57 19.09
N VAL A 79 0.85 -9.58 19.46
CA VAL A 79 2.32 -9.60 19.52
C VAL A 79 2.71 -9.38 20.98
N GLN A 80 3.55 -10.26 21.54
CA GLN A 80 3.98 -10.19 22.93
C GLN A 80 5.48 -10.35 23.04
N ASP A 81 6.11 -9.39 23.73
CA ASP A 81 7.54 -9.35 24.05
C ASP A 81 8.48 -9.69 22.88
N LEU A 82 8.13 -9.20 21.68
CA LEU A 82 8.85 -9.48 20.46
C LEU A 82 10.26 -8.84 20.49
N VAL A 83 11.27 -9.69 20.40
CA VAL A 83 12.68 -9.30 20.30
C VAL A 83 13.25 -9.89 19.01
N THR A 84 13.91 -9.06 18.21
CA THR A 84 14.57 -9.48 16.98
C THR A 84 15.97 -8.88 16.86
N TYR A 85 16.80 -9.48 16.01
CA TYR A 85 18.17 -9.06 15.76
C TYR A 85 18.40 -8.90 14.25
N ASN A 86 19.29 -8.02 13.86
CA ASN A 86 19.78 -7.94 12.48
C ASN A 86 20.93 -8.94 12.27
N GLU A 87 21.42 -9.04 11.04
CA GLU A 87 22.55 -9.94 10.68
C GLU A 87 23.83 -9.69 11.47
N ALA A 88 24.03 -8.45 11.93
CA ALA A 88 25.17 -8.06 12.79
C ALA A 88 24.94 -8.38 14.29
N GLY A 89 23.85 -9.07 14.66
CA GLY A 89 23.51 -9.41 16.03
C GLY A 89 23.02 -8.24 16.89
N LYS A 90 22.77 -7.06 16.30
CA LYS A 90 22.20 -5.92 17.01
C LYS A 90 20.69 -6.05 17.13
N LYS A 91 20.14 -5.80 18.31
CA LYS A 91 18.69 -5.78 18.52
C LYS A 91 18.01 -4.75 17.62
N THR A 92 17.00 -5.18 16.86
CA THR A 92 16.13 -4.35 16.05
C THR A 92 14.78 -4.10 16.71
N LEU A 93 14.28 -5.08 17.48
CA LEU A 93 13.14 -4.95 18.37
C LEU A 93 13.57 -5.39 19.77
N ASN A 94 13.01 -4.79 20.81
CA ASN A 94 13.35 -5.06 22.19
C ASN A 94 12.10 -5.10 23.08
N GLY A 95 11.36 -6.21 23.08
CA GLY A 95 10.19 -6.43 23.90
C GLY A 95 8.95 -5.65 23.40
N VAL A 96 8.69 -5.68 22.09
CA VAL A 96 7.53 -4.98 21.51
C VAL A 96 6.28 -5.81 21.72
N SER A 97 5.24 -5.19 22.30
CA SER A 97 3.95 -5.82 22.54
C SER A 97 2.81 -4.90 22.09
N PHE A 98 1.85 -5.45 21.35
CA PHE A 98 0.60 -4.78 20.96
C PHE A 98 -0.43 -5.79 20.46
N THR A 99 -1.67 -5.35 20.36
CA THR A 99 -2.75 -6.15 19.79
C THR A 99 -3.50 -5.35 18.72
N VAL A 100 -4.12 -6.06 17.78
CA VAL A 100 -5.06 -5.51 16.80
C VAL A 100 -6.37 -6.28 16.88
N ARG A 101 -7.47 -5.56 16.91
CA ARG A 101 -8.82 -6.14 17.02
C ARG A 101 -9.55 -6.10 15.68
N GLU A 102 -10.54 -6.95 15.53
CA GLU A 102 -11.45 -6.91 14.38
C GLU A 102 -12.14 -5.54 14.30
N GLY A 103 -12.11 -4.92 13.10
CA GLY A 103 -12.68 -3.58 12.87
C GLY A 103 -11.81 -2.42 13.37
N GLU A 104 -10.57 -2.71 13.79
CA GLU A 104 -9.61 -1.71 14.25
C GLU A 104 -8.53 -1.42 13.19
N ILE A 105 -8.07 -0.17 13.13
CA ILE A 105 -6.88 0.23 12.38
C ILE A 105 -5.83 0.69 13.40
N VAL A 106 -4.75 -0.06 13.51
CA VAL A 106 -3.61 0.29 14.38
C VAL A 106 -2.49 0.88 13.54
N GLY A 107 -2.07 2.10 13.85
CA GLY A 107 -0.94 2.78 13.21
C GLY A 107 0.34 2.58 14.02
N ILE A 108 1.40 2.07 13.38
CA ILE A 108 2.74 1.97 13.95
C ILE A 108 3.60 3.11 13.41
N CYS A 109 3.96 4.06 14.27
CA CYS A 109 4.74 5.23 13.91
C CYS A 109 6.16 5.15 14.46
N GLY A 110 7.11 5.71 13.73
CA GLY A 110 8.50 5.81 14.17
C GLY A 110 9.39 6.43 13.10
N VAL A 111 10.57 6.90 13.50
CA VAL A 111 11.61 7.31 12.55
C VAL A 111 12.11 6.09 11.81
N GLU A 112 12.45 6.23 10.53
CA GLU A 112 12.97 5.13 9.72
C GLU A 112 14.14 4.43 10.40
N GLY A 113 14.14 3.10 10.37
CA GLY A 113 15.17 2.28 11.02
C GLY A 113 14.87 1.88 12.48
N ASN A 114 13.75 2.31 13.06
CA ASN A 114 13.38 1.97 14.45
C ASN A 114 12.65 0.63 14.60
N GLY A 115 12.69 -0.23 13.58
CA GLY A 115 12.19 -1.61 13.68
C GLY A 115 10.82 -1.86 13.05
N GLN A 116 10.17 -0.88 12.41
CA GLN A 116 8.87 -1.04 11.76
C GLN A 116 8.90 -2.19 10.73
N ARG A 117 9.94 -2.23 9.88
CA ARG A 117 10.13 -3.31 8.91
C ARG A 117 10.34 -4.67 9.58
N ALA A 118 11.04 -4.70 10.73
CA ALA A 118 11.23 -5.94 11.47
C ALA A 118 9.90 -6.48 12.01
N ILE A 119 9.02 -5.61 12.54
CA ILE A 119 7.66 -6.00 12.98
C ILE A 119 6.88 -6.59 11.80
N ILE A 120 6.84 -5.89 10.65
CA ILE A 120 6.12 -6.34 9.46
C ILE A 120 6.65 -7.71 9.01
N ASN A 121 7.97 -7.85 8.89
CA ASN A 121 8.58 -9.11 8.45
C ASN A 121 8.21 -10.27 9.38
N MET A 122 8.24 -10.06 10.70
CA MET A 122 7.87 -11.10 11.67
C MET A 122 6.40 -11.50 11.55
N ILE A 123 5.49 -10.55 11.40
CA ILE A 123 4.05 -10.81 11.26
C ILE A 123 3.74 -11.50 9.94
N THR A 124 4.40 -11.10 8.85
CA THR A 124 4.12 -11.62 7.50
C THR A 124 4.87 -12.90 7.15
N GLY A 125 5.68 -13.41 8.07
CA GLY A 125 6.44 -14.65 7.88
C GLY A 125 7.74 -14.52 7.06
N PHE A 126 8.14 -13.29 6.73
CA PHE A 126 9.45 -13.03 6.09
C PHE A 126 10.59 -12.89 7.10
N GLY A 127 10.28 -12.65 8.38
CA GLY A 127 11.26 -12.56 9.44
C GLY A 127 11.62 -13.93 10.02
N GLN A 128 12.85 -14.05 10.50
CA GLN A 128 13.35 -15.27 11.15
C GLN A 128 14.06 -14.94 12.47
N GLY A 129 14.06 -15.90 13.38
CA GLY A 129 14.75 -15.79 14.66
C GLY A 129 14.03 -14.87 15.65
N GLY A 130 14.73 -14.53 16.74
CA GLY A 130 14.18 -13.72 17.83
C GLY A 130 13.37 -14.52 18.84
N SER A 131 12.72 -13.81 19.77
CA SER A 131 11.87 -14.37 20.82
C SER A 131 10.60 -13.55 20.95
N GLY A 132 9.66 -14.02 21.77
CA GLY A 132 8.33 -13.45 21.93
C GLY A 132 7.28 -14.24 21.18
N ASP A 133 6.01 -13.89 21.33
CA ASP A 133 4.89 -14.63 20.76
C ASP A 133 4.13 -13.77 19.75
N ILE A 134 3.73 -14.38 18.64
CA ILE A 134 2.88 -13.75 17.63
C ILE A 134 1.74 -14.71 17.32
N THR A 135 0.51 -14.27 17.57
CA THR A 135 -0.68 -15.07 17.25
C THR A 135 -1.63 -14.32 16.33
N VAL A 136 -2.19 -15.04 15.37
CA VAL A 136 -3.27 -14.56 14.49
C VAL A 136 -4.48 -15.45 14.73
N ASN A 137 -5.62 -14.86 15.06
CA ASN A 137 -6.85 -15.58 15.45
C ASN A 137 -6.60 -16.62 16.57
N GLY A 138 -5.69 -16.32 17.51
CA GLY A 138 -5.31 -17.20 18.63
C GLY A 138 -4.35 -18.34 18.27
N ARG A 139 -3.86 -18.43 17.03
CA ARG A 139 -2.89 -19.44 16.59
C ARG A 139 -1.48 -18.84 16.49
N ASP A 140 -0.49 -19.51 17.04
CA ASP A 140 0.92 -19.11 16.88
C ASP A 140 1.33 -19.22 15.41
N ILE A 141 1.84 -18.12 14.85
CA ILE A 141 2.18 -18.03 13.44
C ILE A 141 3.66 -18.26 13.13
N ARG A 142 4.52 -18.33 14.12
CA ARG A 142 5.98 -18.39 13.92
C ARG A 142 6.44 -19.65 13.20
N SER A 143 5.69 -20.73 13.29
CA SER A 143 5.95 -22.00 12.58
C SER A 143 5.16 -22.14 11.27
N MET A 144 4.32 -21.16 10.93
CA MET A 144 3.48 -21.22 9.74
C MET A 144 4.26 -20.78 8.50
N SER A 145 4.02 -21.46 7.39
CA SER A 145 4.45 -20.99 6.08
C SER A 145 3.59 -19.77 5.65
N ILE A 146 4.10 -18.96 4.73
CA ILE A 146 3.36 -17.83 4.14
C ILE A 146 2.01 -18.29 3.58
N ARG A 147 1.93 -19.47 3.00
CA ARG A 147 0.69 -20.05 2.51
C ARG A 147 -0.32 -20.27 3.63
N GLN A 148 0.10 -20.87 4.73
CA GLN A 148 -0.76 -21.08 5.90
C GLN A 148 -1.23 -19.76 6.52
N LEU A 149 -0.36 -18.74 6.58
CA LEU A 149 -0.75 -17.39 7.02
C LEU A 149 -1.84 -16.79 6.14
N ARG A 150 -1.73 -16.94 4.82
CA ARG A 150 -2.77 -16.49 3.89
C ARG A 150 -4.07 -17.27 4.05
N ASP A 151 -4.00 -18.57 4.29
CA ASP A 151 -5.18 -19.41 4.54
C ASP A 151 -5.90 -19.00 5.86
N GLU A 152 -5.18 -18.45 6.86
CA GLU A 152 -5.76 -17.83 8.06
C GLU A 152 -6.40 -16.45 7.80
N GLY A 153 -6.25 -15.92 6.60
CA GLY A 153 -6.83 -14.64 6.17
C GLY A 153 -5.91 -13.43 6.38
N MET A 154 -4.61 -13.65 6.57
CA MET A 154 -3.64 -12.56 6.62
C MET A 154 -3.16 -12.21 5.22
N VAL A 155 -3.20 -10.92 4.86
CA VAL A 155 -2.69 -10.40 3.60
C VAL A 155 -1.70 -9.26 3.86
N HIS A 156 -0.82 -9.02 2.90
CA HIS A 156 0.23 -8.01 3.02
C HIS A 156 0.25 -7.09 1.81
N VAL A 157 0.15 -5.78 2.06
CA VAL A 157 0.34 -4.73 1.05
C VAL A 157 1.71 -4.10 1.29
N PRO A 158 2.74 -4.49 0.52
CA PRO A 158 4.11 -4.07 0.80
C PRO A 158 4.34 -2.58 0.50
N GLU A 159 5.27 -1.97 1.24
CA GLU A 159 5.72 -0.59 1.04
C GLU A 159 6.30 -0.41 -0.38
N ASP A 160 7.23 -1.28 -0.77
CA ASP A 160 7.76 -1.29 -2.14
C ASP A 160 6.94 -2.23 -3.03
N ARG A 161 5.94 -1.64 -3.69
CA ARG A 161 5.04 -2.36 -4.59
C ARG A 161 5.75 -2.96 -5.81
N MET A 162 6.88 -2.34 -6.26
CA MET A 162 7.59 -2.82 -7.45
C MET A 162 8.52 -3.98 -7.14
N ALA A 163 9.24 -3.92 -6.03
CA ALA A 163 10.19 -4.97 -5.65
C ALA A 163 9.50 -6.18 -5.00
N MET A 164 8.41 -5.94 -4.24
CA MET A 164 7.78 -6.98 -3.43
C MET A 164 6.29 -7.20 -3.75
N GLY A 165 5.65 -6.23 -4.39
CA GLY A 165 4.21 -6.26 -4.58
C GLY A 165 3.77 -6.95 -5.86
N VAL A 166 4.54 -6.87 -6.95
CA VAL A 166 4.15 -7.38 -8.27
C VAL A 166 5.30 -8.07 -9.00
N ALA A 167 4.94 -8.99 -9.88
CA ALA A 167 5.82 -9.51 -10.92
C ALA A 167 5.69 -8.60 -12.16
N LYS A 168 6.60 -7.61 -12.28
CA LYS A 168 6.49 -6.50 -13.25
C LYS A 168 6.43 -6.94 -14.71
N ASP A 169 7.06 -8.06 -15.05
CA ASP A 169 7.14 -8.63 -16.38
C ASP A 169 5.99 -9.61 -16.69
N MET A 170 5.04 -9.76 -15.77
CA MET A 170 3.81 -10.53 -15.92
C MET A 170 2.61 -9.59 -16.14
N SER A 171 1.55 -10.14 -16.72
CA SER A 171 0.30 -9.41 -16.97
C SER A 171 -0.45 -9.04 -15.67
N ILE A 172 -1.38 -8.10 -15.78
CA ILE A 172 -2.31 -7.75 -14.69
C ILE A 172 -3.07 -9.01 -14.24
N ARG A 173 -3.58 -9.80 -15.20
CA ARG A 173 -4.29 -11.06 -14.94
C ARG A 173 -3.46 -12.03 -14.10
N GLU A 174 -2.21 -12.25 -14.47
CA GLU A 174 -1.31 -13.17 -13.76
C GLU A 174 -0.99 -12.66 -12.35
N ASN A 175 -0.76 -11.36 -12.20
CA ASN A 175 -0.54 -10.75 -10.89
C ASN A 175 -1.77 -10.86 -9.98
N LEU A 176 -2.98 -10.63 -10.50
CA LEU A 176 -4.23 -10.76 -9.72
C LEU A 176 -4.52 -12.21 -9.31
N MET A 177 -4.06 -13.17 -10.11
CA MET A 177 -4.28 -14.59 -9.88
C MET A 177 -3.18 -15.28 -9.08
N ALA A 178 -2.06 -14.63 -8.79
CA ALA A 178 -0.84 -15.23 -8.24
C ALA A 178 -1.08 -16.06 -6.96
N ASP A 179 -1.97 -15.61 -6.08
CA ASP A 179 -2.31 -16.30 -4.83
C ASP A 179 -3.55 -17.21 -4.93
N LYS A 180 -4.31 -17.10 -6.02
CA LYS A 180 -5.61 -17.75 -6.21
C LYS A 180 -5.58 -18.93 -7.19
N ILE A 181 -4.51 -19.07 -7.94
CA ILE A 181 -4.42 -20.04 -9.05
C ILE A 181 -4.69 -21.50 -8.62
N SER A 182 -4.44 -21.82 -7.35
CA SER A 182 -4.68 -23.15 -6.79
C SER A 182 -6.11 -23.38 -6.30
N LEU A 183 -6.98 -22.37 -6.32
CA LEU A 183 -8.35 -22.52 -5.87
C LEU A 183 -9.17 -23.35 -6.87
N PRO A 184 -10.07 -24.23 -6.41
CA PRO A 184 -10.79 -25.18 -7.27
C PRO A 184 -11.55 -24.53 -8.43
N GLN A 185 -12.14 -23.33 -8.24
CA GLN A 185 -12.91 -22.64 -9.26
C GLN A 185 -12.07 -22.20 -10.48
N TYR A 186 -10.76 -22.02 -10.29
CA TYR A 186 -9.83 -21.62 -11.35
C TYR A 186 -9.13 -22.80 -12.02
N ASN A 187 -9.50 -24.02 -11.63
CA ASN A 187 -8.90 -25.24 -12.14
C ASN A 187 -9.96 -26.14 -12.78
N LYS A 188 -9.66 -26.66 -13.98
CA LYS A 188 -10.28 -27.82 -14.59
C LYS A 188 -9.37 -29.02 -14.34
N LYS A 189 -9.84 -30.22 -14.66
CA LYS A 189 -9.15 -31.50 -14.35
C LYS A 189 -7.64 -31.49 -14.70
N PHE A 190 -7.26 -30.89 -15.83
CA PHE A 190 -5.86 -30.83 -16.30
C PHE A 190 -5.39 -29.46 -16.79
N THR A 191 -6.26 -28.44 -16.75
CA THR A 191 -5.97 -27.09 -17.26
C THR A 191 -6.59 -26.04 -16.36
N LEU A 192 -6.18 -24.79 -16.54
CA LEU A 192 -6.82 -23.66 -15.90
C LEU A 192 -8.19 -23.38 -16.51
N ASN A 193 -9.07 -22.82 -15.71
CA ASN A 193 -10.38 -22.33 -16.14
C ASN A 193 -10.28 -20.88 -16.61
N ASP A 194 -9.75 -20.68 -17.82
CA ASP A 194 -9.50 -19.34 -18.37
C ASP A 194 -10.75 -18.46 -18.43
N GLU A 195 -11.92 -19.05 -18.67
CA GLU A 195 -13.18 -18.31 -18.70
C GLU A 195 -13.48 -17.66 -17.35
N THR A 196 -13.40 -18.45 -16.27
CA THR A 196 -13.61 -17.93 -14.90
C THR A 196 -12.52 -16.93 -14.50
N ILE A 197 -11.25 -17.22 -14.81
CA ILE A 197 -10.13 -16.31 -14.54
C ILE A 197 -10.35 -14.97 -15.25
N ASN A 198 -10.66 -14.96 -16.53
CA ASN A 198 -10.87 -13.74 -17.30
C ASN A 198 -12.08 -12.94 -16.79
N ARG A 199 -13.18 -13.61 -16.47
CA ARG A 199 -14.36 -12.96 -15.90
C ARG A 199 -14.01 -12.24 -14.60
N ASP A 200 -13.39 -12.94 -13.65
CA ASP A 200 -13.12 -12.43 -12.33
C ASP A 200 -12.05 -11.34 -12.35
N THR A 201 -10.97 -11.52 -13.10
CA THR A 201 -9.92 -10.48 -13.23
C THR A 201 -10.43 -9.23 -13.91
N ASN A 202 -11.27 -9.32 -14.95
CA ASN A 202 -11.88 -8.16 -15.58
C ASN A 202 -12.87 -7.45 -14.65
N GLN A 203 -13.57 -8.21 -13.80
CA GLN A 203 -14.43 -7.61 -12.78
C GLN A 203 -13.60 -6.84 -11.74
N TRP A 204 -12.53 -7.43 -11.21
CA TRP A 204 -11.65 -6.77 -10.25
C TRP A 204 -10.96 -5.52 -10.82
N ILE A 205 -10.57 -5.55 -12.09
CA ILE A 205 -10.03 -4.35 -12.77
C ILE A 205 -11.04 -3.19 -12.71
N LYS A 206 -12.32 -3.47 -12.89
CA LYS A 206 -13.40 -2.46 -12.79
C LYS A 206 -13.65 -2.05 -11.35
N ASP A 207 -13.78 -2.99 -10.43
CA ASP A 207 -14.14 -2.74 -9.02
C ASP A 207 -13.07 -1.88 -8.32
N PHE A 208 -11.80 -2.07 -8.68
CA PHE A 208 -10.67 -1.32 -8.13
C PHE A 208 -10.24 -0.14 -9.02
N ASP A 209 -10.99 0.16 -10.08
CA ASP A 209 -10.70 1.27 -11.01
C ASP A 209 -9.24 1.26 -11.48
N ILE A 210 -8.76 0.07 -11.94
CA ILE A 210 -7.40 -0.07 -12.47
C ILE A 210 -7.39 0.42 -13.92
N LEU A 211 -6.69 1.53 -14.17
CA LEU A 211 -6.57 2.09 -15.51
C LEU A 211 -5.52 1.32 -16.31
N CYS A 212 -5.97 0.55 -17.27
CA CYS A 212 -5.17 -0.28 -18.17
C CYS A 212 -5.84 -0.41 -19.53
N ALA A 213 -5.11 -0.89 -20.54
CA ALA A 213 -5.69 -1.21 -21.86
C ALA A 213 -6.58 -2.46 -21.75
N ASP A 214 -6.06 -3.52 -21.16
CA ASP A 214 -6.76 -4.79 -20.89
C ASP A 214 -5.99 -5.60 -19.83
N SER A 215 -6.53 -6.75 -19.43
CA SER A 215 -5.95 -7.62 -18.40
C SER A 215 -4.63 -8.31 -18.80
N SER A 216 -4.28 -8.32 -20.08
CA SER A 216 -3.03 -8.90 -20.62
C SER A 216 -1.86 -7.91 -20.58
N GLN A 217 -2.12 -6.63 -20.32
CA GLN A 217 -1.07 -5.60 -20.21
C GLN A 217 -0.10 -5.96 -19.08
N LEU A 218 1.22 -5.78 -19.33
CA LEU A 218 2.25 -5.98 -18.31
C LEU A 218 2.11 -4.95 -17.19
N VAL A 219 2.15 -5.43 -15.93
CA VAL A 219 1.98 -4.56 -14.75
C VAL A 219 3.06 -3.48 -14.69
N GLY A 220 4.29 -3.79 -15.10
CA GLY A 220 5.38 -2.82 -15.13
C GLY A 220 5.16 -1.61 -16.04
N MET A 221 4.18 -1.65 -16.95
CA MET A 221 3.80 -0.54 -17.83
C MET A 221 2.76 0.40 -17.22
N LEU A 222 2.20 0.05 -16.08
CA LEU A 222 1.20 0.87 -15.39
C LEU A 222 1.84 2.04 -14.64
N SER A 223 1.05 3.08 -14.38
CA SER A 223 1.44 4.12 -13.43
C SER A 223 1.56 3.54 -12.01
N GLY A 224 2.39 4.17 -11.17
CA GLY A 224 2.58 3.70 -9.80
C GLY A 224 1.29 3.54 -9.00
N GLY A 225 0.31 4.43 -9.19
CA GLY A 225 -1.00 4.31 -8.56
C GLY A 225 -1.80 3.10 -9.04
N ASN A 226 -1.75 2.78 -10.33
CA ASN A 226 -2.44 1.60 -10.86
C ASN A 226 -1.75 0.30 -10.45
N ILE A 227 -0.41 0.27 -10.35
CA ILE A 227 0.31 -0.87 -9.76
C ILE A 227 -0.15 -1.11 -8.32
N GLN A 228 -0.29 -0.05 -7.52
CA GLN A 228 -0.82 -0.15 -6.14
C GLN A 228 -2.24 -0.74 -6.12
N LYS A 229 -3.11 -0.31 -7.05
CA LYS A 229 -4.46 -0.85 -7.18
C LYS A 229 -4.46 -2.34 -7.54
N VAL A 230 -3.53 -2.82 -8.38
CA VAL A 230 -3.36 -4.26 -8.67
C VAL A 230 -3.01 -5.04 -7.42
N VAL A 231 -2.04 -4.55 -6.61
CA VAL A 231 -1.67 -5.18 -5.34
C VAL A 231 -2.86 -5.24 -4.41
N VAL A 232 -3.53 -4.12 -4.18
CA VAL A 232 -4.70 -4.03 -3.28
C VAL A 232 -5.84 -4.93 -3.76
N ALA A 233 -6.12 -4.95 -5.07
CA ALA A 233 -7.15 -5.82 -5.65
C ALA A 233 -6.83 -7.29 -5.40
N ARG A 234 -5.59 -7.73 -5.64
CA ARG A 234 -5.17 -9.10 -5.34
C ARG A 234 -5.39 -9.45 -3.88
N GLU A 235 -4.92 -8.61 -2.98
CA GLU A 235 -4.97 -8.88 -1.53
C GLU A 235 -6.40 -8.86 -0.99
N LEU A 236 -7.24 -7.90 -1.38
CA LEU A 236 -8.59 -7.73 -0.84
C LEU A 236 -9.65 -8.63 -1.47
N THR A 237 -9.39 -9.23 -2.64
CA THR A 237 -10.30 -10.21 -3.25
C THR A 237 -10.10 -11.64 -2.74
N SER A 238 -9.18 -11.84 -1.80
CA SER A 238 -8.99 -13.07 -1.03
C SER A 238 -9.84 -13.06 0.25
N HIS A 239 -9.87 -14.18 0.99
CA HIS A 239 -10.53 -14.23 2.30
C HIS A 239 -9.70 -13.47 3.33
N THR A 240 -9.89 -12.14 3.40
CA THR A 240 -9.06 -11.24 4.20
C THR A 240 -9.68 -10.95 5.56
N LYS A 241 -8.92 -11.16 6.64
CA LYS A 241 -9.27 -10.83 8.03
C LYS A 241 -8.28 -9.84 8.65
N LEU A 242 -7.02 -9.91 8.27
CA LEU A 242 -5.94 -9.03 8.74
C LEU A 242 -5.17 -8.50 7.54
N ILE A 243 -5.03 -7.19 7.45
CA ILE A 243 -4.23 -6.49 6.44
C ILE A 243 -3.02 -5.88 7.13
N VAL A 244 -1.83 -6.20 6.63
CA VAL A 244 -0.56 -5.66 7.12
C VAL A 244 0.08 -4.79 6.05
#